data_6c5b5c8dc3837074a911d43b8462959e
#
_entry.id   6c5b5c8dc3837074a911d43b8462959e
#
_cell.length_a   1.000
_cell.length_b   1.000
_cell.length_c   1.000
_cell.angle_alpha   90.00
_cell.angle_beta   90.00
_cell.angle_gamma   90.00
#
_symmetry.space_group_name_H-M   'P 1'
#
loop_
_entity.id
_entity.type
_entity.pdbx_description
1 polymer ?
#
loop_
_entity_poly.entity_id
_entity_poly.type
_entity_poly.pdbx_seq_one_letter_code
_entity_poly.pdbx_strand_id
1 'polypeptide(L)'
;MSVAAEKQDAPADQRGRRAGGREARRAMRAAPLADDVRPVRPGLEGGRYAPLVQNDLERIHEAVLTLLETVGFANAIPSCIEALTRVGAVYGEDGRIRFPRNLVLDTIRNAARNFTLYGQDPKNDMEIRGTRVYYGTAGAAVHLVDVEKREYRESLLQDIYAHILQVSR
;
A
#
# COMPACT_ATOMS: atom_id res chain seq x y z
N MET A 1 -12.98 -5.81 79.27
CA MET A 1 -11.98 -5.08 78.42
C MET A 1 -12.47 -5.12 77.03
N SER A 2 -13.10 -4.04 76.59
CA SER A 2 -13.71 -3.88 75.28
C SER A 2 -12.75 -3.12 74.36
N VAL A 3 -12.30 -3.72 73.26
CA VAL A 3 -11.43 -3.07 72.30
C VAL A 3 -12.33 -2.51 71.24
N ALA A 4 -12.46 -1.20 71.15
CA ALA A 4 -13.17 -0.49 70.12
C ALA A 4 -12.34 -0.57 68.83
N ALA A 5 -12.97 -1.06 67.76
CA ALA A 5 -12.39 -1.07 66.38
C ALA A 5 -12.60 0.31 65.78
N GLU A 6 -11.51 0.97 65.51
CA GLU A 6 -11.39 2.23 64.75
C GLU A 6 -11.71 1.99 63.26
N LYS A 7 -12.77 2.60 62.78
CA LYS A 7 -13.09 2.64 61.34
C LYS A 7 -12.15 3.61 60.65
N GLN A 8 -11.23 3.10 59.86
CA GLN A 8 -10.50 3.91 58.91
C GLN A 8 -11.40 4.29 57.70
N ASP A 9 -11.66 5.58 57.59
CA ASP A 9 -12.32 6.18 56.43
C ASP A 9 -11.42 6.03 55.22
N ALA A 10 -11.95 5.37 54.20
CA ALA A 10 -11.32 5.28 52.87
C ALA A 10 -11.38 6.66 52.17
N PRO A 11 -10.31 7.11 51.54
CA PRO A 11 -10.31 8.40 50.85
C PRO A 11 -11.31 8.42 49.71
N ALA A 12 -12.13 9.47 49.68
CA ALA A 12 -13.10 9.72 48.60
C ALA A 12 -12.41 9.75 47.22
N ASP A 13 -12.89 8.89 46.36
CA ASP A 13 -12.54 8.83 44.93
C ASP A 13 -12.70 10.21 44.29
N GLN A 14 -11.60 10.92 44.12
CA GLN A 14 -11.52 12.12 43.32
C GLN A 14 -11.63 11.72 41.83
N ARG A 15 -12.86 11.46 41.39
CA ARG A 15 -13.18 11.41 39.97
C ARG A 15 -12.84 12.75 39.38
N GLY A 16 -11.62 12.86 38.81
CA GLY A 16 -11.10 14.04 38.19
C GLY A 16 -12.14 14.60 37.22
N ARG A 17 -12.59 15.83 37.45
CA ARG A 17 -13.38 16.61 36.51
C ARG A 17 -12.69 16.53 35.18
N ARG A 18 -13.34 15.92 34.19
CA ARG A 18 -12.86 15.83 32.79
C ARG A 18 -12.50 17.25 32.32
N ALA A 19 -11.21 17.55 32.37
CA ALA A 19 -10.65 18.79 31.87
C ALA A 19 -10.90 18.84 30.37
N GLY A 20 -11.71 19.80 29.91
CA GLY A 20 -11.95 20.02 28.51
C GLY A 20 -13.41 20.31 28.20
N GLY A 21 -13.71 21.57 27.93
CA GLY A 21 -15.03 22.03 27.54
C GLY A 21 -15.41 21.48 26.14
N ARG A 22 -16.53 21.98 25.62
CA ARG A 22 -17.08 21.63 24.29
C ARG A 22 -16.05 21.81 23.17
N GLU A 23 -15.19 22.81 23.29
CA GLU A 23 -14.13 23.14 22.33
C GLU A 23 -13.01 22.11 22.33
N ALA A 24 -12.54 21.64 23.49
CA ALA A 24 -11.53 20.60 23.59
C ALA A 24 -12.04 19.27 23.01
N ARG A 25 -13.30 18.93 23.24
CA ARG A 25 -13.93 17.75 22.61
C ARG A 25 -14.07 17.88 21.09
N ARG A 26 -14.30 19.08 20.58
CA ARG A 26 -14.35 19.36 19.13
C ARG A 26 -12.94 19.25 18.53
N ALA A 27 -11.94 19.80 19.21
CA ALA A 27 -10.53 19.70 18.81
C ALA A 27 -10.05 18.23 18.78
N MET A 28 -10.37 17.43 19.82
CA MET A 28 -10.05 16.00 19.83
C MET A 28 -10.72 15.21 18.68
N ARG A 29 -11.94 15.59 18.28
CA ARG A 29 -12.61 14.93 17.15
C ARG A 29 -12.05 15.37 15.79
N ALA A 30 -11.50 16.56 15.70
CA ALA A 30 -10.88 17.10 14.49
C ALA A 30 -9.39 16.76 14.39
N ALA A 31 -8.77 16.30 15.50
CA ALA A 31 -7.38 15.88 15.49
C ALA A 31 -7.18 14.62 14.62
N PRO A 32 -6.07 14.51 13.91
CA PRO A 32 -5.72 13.29 13.21
C PRO A 32 -5.78 12.08 14.16
N LEU A 33 -6.32 10.96 13.68
CA LEU A 33 -6.35 9.73 14.44
C LEU A 33 -4.91 9.31 14.77
N ALA A 34 -4.71 8.78 15.98
CA ALA A 34 -3.44 8.17 16.35
C ALA A 34 -3.14 6.98 15.43
N ASP A 35 -1.87 6.72 15.19
CA ASP A 35 -1.41 5.73 14.19
C ASP A 35 -1.92 4.31 14.46
N ASP A 36 -2.17 3.97 15.73
CA ASP A 36 -2.72 2.68 16.17
C ASP A 36 -4.22 2.51 15.89
N VAL A 37 -4.96 3.61 15.73
CA VAL A 37 -6.42 3.60 15.47
C VAL A 37 -6.80 4.12 14.08
N ARG A 38 -5.82 4.45 13.24
CA ARG A 38 -6.08 4.87 11.85
C ARG A 38 -6.64 3.69 11.05
N PRO A 39 -7.67 3.90 10.19
CA PRO A 39 -8.17 2.86 9.28
C PRO A 39 -7.08 2.36 8.33
N VAL A 40 -6.28 3.28 7.80
CA VAL A 40 -5.05 2.99 7.06
C VAL A 40 -3.87 3.26 7.99
N ARG A 41 -3.20 2.21 8.41
CA ARG A 41 -2.02 2.31 9.28
C ARG A 41 -0.84 2.87 8.50
N PRO A 42 0.15 3.49 9.17
CA PRO A 42 1.29 4.16 8.52
C PRO A 42 2.24 3.20 7.79
N GLY A 43 1.87 1.95 7.61
CA GLY A 43 2.69 0.91 6.99
C GLY A 43 3.62 0.23 7.99
N LEU A 44 3.97 -0.99 7.67
CA LEU A 44 4.92 -1.77 8.46
C LEU A 44 6.34 -1.57 7.91
N GLU A 45 7.33 -1.66 8.79
CA GLU A 45 8.73 -1.72 8.38
C GLU A 45 9.03 -3.08 7.75
N GLY A 46 9.38 -3.06 6.45
CA GLY A 46 9.68 -4.25 5.64
C GLY A 46 11.14 -4.30 5.21
N GLY A 47 11.42 -5.10 4.18
CA GLY A 47 12.74 -5.14 3.52
C GLY A 47 13.84 -5.88 4.28
N ARG A 48 13.51 -6.63 5.34
CA ARG A 48 14.49 -7.43 6.11
C ARG A 48 14.83 -8.78 5.48
N TYR A 49 13.94 -9.30 4.64
CA TYR A 49 14.17 -10.55 3.95
C TYR A 49 14.99 -10.29 2.68
N ALA A 50 16.25 -10.70 2.70
CA ALA A 50 17.21 -10.49 1.62
C ALA A 50 17.90 -11.82 1.26
N PRO A 51 17.24 -12.72 0.51
CA PRO A 51 17.76 -14.05 0.19
C PRO A 51 18.88 -14.01 -0.85
N LEU A 52 19.03 -12.93 -1.60
CA LEU A 52 20.03 -12.75 -2.63
C LEU A 52 21.19 -11.89 -2.12
N VAL A 53 22.42 -12.26 -2.46
CA VAL A 53 23.59 -11.42 -2.22
C VAL A 53 23.73 -10.36 -3.31
N GLN A 54 24.53 -9.34 -3.05
CA GLN A 54 24.70 -8.20 -3.96
C GLN A 54 25.13 -8.62 -5.37
N ASN A 55 26.05 -9.55 -5.49
CA ASN A 55 26.50 -10.08 -6.78
C ASN A 55 25.36 -10.76 -7.58
N ASP A 56 24.44 -11.43 -6.91
CA ASP A 56 23.28 -12.04 -7.60
C ASP A 56 22.33 -10.97 -8.14
N LEU A 57 22.13 -9.89 -7.37
CA LEU A 57 21.33 -8.76 -7.80
C LEU A 57 21.93 -8.07 -9.04
N GLU A 58 23.25 -7.87 -9.05
CA GLU A 58 23.97 -7.31 -10.19
C GLU A 58 23.86 -8.20 -11.44
N ARG A 59 24.01 -9.51 -11.30
CA ARG A 59 23.84 -10.48 -12.41
C ARG A 59 22.43 -10.48 -12.95
N ILE A 60 21.42 -10.43 -12.09
CA ILE A 60 20.01 -10.33 -12.51
C ILE A 60 19.78 -9.00 -13.25
N HIS A 61 20.29 -7.91 -12.71
CA HIS A 61 20.16 -6.60 -13.34
C HIS A 61 20.77 -6.56 -14.75
N GLU A 62 22.00 -7.07 -14.91
CA GLU A 62 22.65 -7.18 -16.22
C GLU A 62 21.89 -8.07 -17.20
N ALA A 63 21.34 -9.19 -16.73
CA ALA A 63 20.52 -10.06 -17.56
C ALA A 63 19.25 -9.36 -18.03
N VAL A 64 18.59 -8.60 -17.15
CA VAL A 64 17.38 -7.81 -17.50
C VAL A 64 17.71 -6.74 -18.54
N LEU A 65 18.80 -5.98 -18.36
CA LEU A 65 19.22 -4.97 -19.34
C LEU A 65 19.50 -5.60 -20.70
N THR A 66 20.15 -6.75 -20.72
CA THR A 66 20.44 -7.50 -21.95
C THR A 66 19.14 -7.97 -22.63
N LEU A 67 18.20 -8.52 -21.87
CA LEU A 67 16.90 -8.95 -22.41
C LEU A 67 16.11 -7.78 -23.00
N LEU A 68 16.07 -6.64 -22.31
CA LEU A 68 15.35 -5.45 -22.78
C LEU A 68 15.99 -4.89 -24.08
N GLU A 69 17.30 -4.93 -24.18
CA GLU A 69 18.05 -4.39 -25.32
C GLU A 69 18.01 -5.33 -26.55
N THR A 70 18.13 -6.65 -26.34
CA THR A 70 18.26 -7.61 -27.44
C THR A 70 16.94 -8.26 -27.83
N VAL A 71 16.10 -8.62 -26.87
CA VAL A 71 14.82 -9.31 -27.08
C VAL A 71 13.66 -8.33 -27.06
N GLY A 72 13.54 -7.48 -26.05
CA GLY A 72 12.46 -6.52 -25.90
C GLY A 72 11.08 -7.15 -25.72
N PHE A 73 10.02 -6.38 -25.97
CA PHE A 73 8.63 -6.82 -25.85
C PHE A 73 7.98 -6.99 -27.22
N ALA A 74 7.16 -8.03 -27.37
CA ALA A 74 6.29 -8.24 -28.53
C ALA A 74 4.87 -7.69 -28.24
N ASN A 75 4.08 -7.59 -29.31
CA ASN A 75 2.66 -7.25 -29.25
C ASN A 75 2.35 -5.88 -28.59
N ALA A 76 3.26 -4.92 -28.75
CA ALA A 76 3.00 -3.55 -28.29
C ALA A 76 1.89 -2.91 -29.13
N ILE A 77 0.94 -2.25 -28.48
CA ILE A 77 -0.12 -1.50 -29.15
C ILE A 77 0.44 -0.22 -29.80
N PRO A 78 -0.19 0.31 -30.85
CA PRO A 78 0.33 1.46 -31.61
C PRO A 78 0.66 2.68 -30.73
N SER A 79 -0.18 3.01 -29.76
CA SER A 79 0.06 4.11 -28.83
C SER A 79 1.30 3.93 -27.95
N CYS A 80 1.59 2.69 -27.53
CA CYS A 80 2.82 2.36 -26.82
C CYS A 80 4.05 2.49 -27.71
N ILE A 81 3.97 2.00 -28.96
CA ILE A 81 5.07 2.12 -29.93
C ILE A 81 5.40 3.59 -30.15
N GLU A 82 4.40 4.43 -30.40
CA GLU A 82 4.59 5.86 -30.59
C GLU A 82 5.22 6.54 -29.38
N ALA A 83 4.67 6.28 -28.18
CA ALA A 83 5.16 6.89 -26.94
C ALA A 83 6.59 6.47 -26.60
N LEU A 84 6.92 5.19 -26.76
CA LEU A 84 8.21 4.63 -26.39
C LEU A 84 9.30 4.97 -27.41
N THR A 85 9.01 4.98 -28.72
CA THR A 85 9.97 5.40 -29.74
C THR A 85 10.30 6.89 -29.63
N ARG A 86 9.36 7.72 -29.20
CA ARG A 86 9.58 9.15 -28.94
C ARG A 86 10.66 9.39 -27.86
N VAL A 87 10.78 8.47 -26.89
CA VAL A 87 11.78 8.57 -25.83
C VAL A 87 13.03 7.72 -26.08
N GLY A 88 13.17 7.11 -27.25
CA GLY A 88 14.40 6.44 -27.68
C GLY A 88 14.35 4.91 -27.66
N ALA A 89 13.19 4.28 -27.46
CA ALA A 89 13.03 2.85 -27.71
C ALA A 89 13.05 2.56 -29.22
N VAL A 90 13.47 1.36 -29.60
CA VAL A 90 13.62 0.93 -31.00
C VAL A 90 12.57 -0.12 -31.33
N TYR A 91 11.70 0.18 -32.30
CA TYR A 91 10.74 -0.79 -32.82
C TYR A 91 11.32 -1.48 -34.05
N GLY A 92 11.50 -2.80 -33.94
CA GLY A 92 12.11 -3.61 -34.99
C GLY A 92 11.11 -4.17 -36.01
N GLU A 93 11.59 -4.60 -37.15
CA GLU A 93 10.81 -5.24 -38.22
C GLU A 93 10.17 -6.57 -37.77
N ASP A 94 10.72 -7.19 -36.74
CA ASP A 94 10.19 -8.39 -36.08
C ASP A 94 8.99 -8.11 -35.15
N GLY A 95 8.47 -6.86 -35.12
CA GLY A 95 7.35 -6.45 -34.29
C GLY A 95 7.67 -6.33 -32.82
N ARG A 96 8.95 -6.25 -32.45
CA ARG A 96 9.39 -6.11 -31.05
C ARG A 96 9.92 -4.72 -30.78
N ILE A 97 9.61 -4.20 -29.60
CA ILE A 97 10.14 -2.94 -29.11
C ILE A 97 11.27 -3.22 -28.11
N ARG A 98 12.42 -2.62 -28.37
CA ARG A 98 13.65 -2.79 -27.59
C ARG A 98 14.04 -1.51 -26.90
N PHE A 99 14.70 -1.65 -25.77
CA PHE A 99 15.04 -0.53 -24.90
C PHE A 99 16.56 -0.46 -24.73
N PRO A 100 17.22 0.55 -25.31
CA PRO A 100 18.64 0.78 -25.09
C PRO A 100 18.96 0.89 -23.60
N ARG A 101 20.10 0.36 -23.17
CA ARG A 101 20.51 0.34 -21.75
C ARG A 101 20.46 1.69 -21.07
N ASN A 102 20.94 2.73 -21.76
CA ASN A 102 20.92 4.10 -21.24
C ASN A 102 19.49 4.58 -20.96
N LEU A 103 18.53 4.31 -21.84
CA LEU A 103 17.13 4.65 -21.63
C LEU A 103 16.57 4.00 -20.37
N VAL A 104 16.84 2.70 -20.16
CA VAL A 104 16.38 1.96 -18.97
C VAL A 104 17.01 2.54 -17.70
N LEU A 105 18.34 2.75 -17.70
CA LEU A 105 19.06 3.27 -16.55
C LEU A 105 18.64 4.70 -16.19
N ASP A 106 18.39 5.55 -17.17
CA ASP A 106 17.91 6.92 -16.96
C ASP A 106 16.48 6.92 -16.42
N THR A 107 15.63 6.04 -16.93
CA THR A 107 14.26 5.87 -16.43
C THR A 107 14.26 5.44 -14.96
N ILE A 108 15.06 4.44 -14.59
CA ILE A 108 15.21 3.98 -13.20
C ILE A 108 15.72 5.10 -12.30
N ARG A 109 16.69 5.89 -12.78
CA ARG A 109 17.29 6.99 -12.03
C ARG A 109 16.30 8.12 -11.76
N ASN A 110 15.42 8.40 -12.72
CA ASN A 110 14.42 9.47 -12.66
C ASN A 110 13.06 9.01 -12.10
N ALA A 111 12.85 7.72 -11.89
CA ALA A 111 11.62 7.20 -11.32
C ALA A 111 11.39 7.73 -9.89
N ALA A 112 10.15 8.12 -9.61
CA ALA A 112 9.75 8.57 -8.28
C ALA A 112 9.95 7.45 -7.25
N ARG A 113 10.74 7.71 -6.22
CA ARG A 113 11.01 6.76 -5.13
C ARG A 113 10.08 6.92 -3.95
N ASN A 114 9.50 8.09 -3.84
CA ASN A 114 8.58 8.44 -2.77
C ASN A 114 7.38 9.16 -3.40
N PHE A 115 6.20 8.72 -3.06
CA PHE A 115 4.95 9.36 -3.49
C PHE A 115 3.83 9.04 -2.51
N THR A 116 2.77 9.82 -2.56
CA THR A 116 1.57 9.61 -1.74
C THR A 116 0.42 9.17 -2.63
N LEU A 117 -0.24 8.08 -2.26
CA LEU A 117 -1.54 7.71 -2.81
C LEU A 117 -2.60 8.41 -1.96
N TYR A 118 -3.25 9.40 -2.54
CA TYR A 118 -4.25 10.20 -1.85
C TYR A 118 -5.58 9.45 -1.75
N GLY A 119 -6.10 9.33 -0.53
CA GLY A 119 -7.45 8.86 -0.28
C GLY A 119 -8.49 9.95 -0.52
N GLN A 120 -9.78 9.58 -0.58
CA GLN A 120 -10.86 10.57 -0.59
C GLN A 120 -10.92 11.38 0.72
N ASP A 121 -10.54 10.76 1.82
CA ASP A 121 -10.33 11.41 3.11
C ASP A 121 -8.82 11.40 3.39
N PRO A 122 -8.17 12.54 3.68
CA PRO A 122 -6.74 12.61 3.92
C PRO A 122 -6.20 11.68 5.01
N LYS A 123 -7.05 11.24 5.96
CA LYS A 123 -6.66 10.23 6.96
C LYS A 123 -6.32 8.87 6.34
N ASN A 124 -6.75 8.61 5.11
CA ASN A 124 -6.53 7.37 4.37
C ASN A 124 -5.37 7.50 3.36
N ASP A 125 -4.63 8.60 3.39
CA ASP A 125 -3.46 8.76 2.54
C ASP A 125 -2.39 7.72 2.88
N MET A 126 -1.80 7.13 1.84
CA MET A 126 -0.70 6.17 1.97
C MET A 126 0.59 6.77 1.42
N GLU A 127 1.57 6.93 2.28
CA GLU A 127 2.92 7.38 1.89
C GLU A 127 3.77 6.18 1.45
N ILE A 128 3.97 6.03 0.16
CA ILE A 128 4.84 4.99 -0.40
C ILE A 128 6.27 5.51 -0.38
N ARG A 129 7.06 5.08 0.60
CA ARG A 129 8.45 5.50 0.77
C ARG A 129 9.28 4.50 1.59
N GLY A 130 10.59 4.45 1.31
CA GLY A 130 11.54 3.63 2.06
C GLY A 130 11.13 2.16 2.09
N THR A 131 11.11 1.59 3.29
CA THR A 131 10.77 0.18 3.54
C THR A 131 9.32 -0.02 4.03
N ARG A 132 8.48 1.00 3.95
CA ARG A 132 7.08 0.90 4.37
C ARG A 132 6.30 -0.09 3.50
N VAL A 133 5.55 -0.96 4.15
CA VAL A 133 4.70 -1.97 3.52
C VAL A 133 3.25 -1.72 3.91
N TYR A 134 2.39 -1.64 2.91
CA TYR A 134 0.94 -1.54 3.07
C TYR A 134 0.30 -2.80 2.53
N TYR A 135 -0.70 -3.30 3.25
CA TYR A 135 -1.51 -4.42 2.79
C TYR A 135 -2.79 -3.89 2.17
N GLY A 136 -3.18 -4.51 1.08
CA GLY A 136 -4.41 -4.20 0.37
C GLY A 136 -5.11 -5.47 -0.08
N THR A 137 -6.28 -5.28 -0.65
CA THR A 137 -6.99 -6.38 -1.29
C THR A 137 -6.27 -6.79 -2.58
N ALA A 138 -6.41 -8.06 -2.94
CA ALA A 138 -5.90 -8.55 -4.22
C ALA A 138 -6.52 -7.77 -5.39
N GLY A 139 -5.87 -7.81 -6.54
CA GLY A 139 -6.34 -7.17 -7.77
C GLY A 139 -7.63 -7.79 -8.32
N ALA A 140 -7.70 -8.00 -9.63
CA ALA A 140 -8.89 -8.52 -10.27
C ALA A 140 -9.22 -9.95 -9.81
N ALA A 141 -10.38 -10.12 -9.18
CA ALA A 141 -10.97 -11.42 -8.94
C ALA A 141 -11.92 -11.74 -10.11
N VAL A 142 -11.42 -12.44 -11.13
CA VAL A 142 -12.23 -12.81 -12.31
C VAL A 142 -13.31 -13.82 -11.94
N HIS A 143 -13.00 -14.68 -10.96
CA HIS A 143 -13.91 -15.69 -10.43
C HIS A 143 -13.91 -15.68 -8.91
N LEU A 144 -14.97 -16.16 -8.31
CA LEU A 144 -15.12 -16.35 -6.88
C LEU A 144 -15.88 -17.64 -6.56
N VAL A 145 -15.74 -18.09 -5.31
CA VAL A 145 -16.57 -19.16 -4.77
C VAL A 145 -17.79 -18.54 -4.10
N ASP A 146 -18.97 -18.80 -4.65
CA ASP A 146 -20.23 -18.45 -4.02
C ASP A 146 -20.51 -19.47 -2.90
N VAL A 147 -20.34 -19.03 -1.65
CA VAL A 147 -20.42 -19.91 -0.48
C VAL A 147 -21.86 -20.39 -0.25
N GLU A 148 -22.86 -19.58 -0.56
CA GLU A 148 -24.26 -19.92 -0.38
C GLU A 148 -24.71 -20.98 -1.38
N LYS A 149 -24.35 -20.80 -2.65
CA LYS A 149 -24.69 -21.73 -3.74
C LYS A 149 -23.69 -22.89 -3.86
N ARG A 150 -22.54 -22.79 -3.18
CA ARG A 150 -21.43 -23.78 -3.26
C ARG A 150 -20.94 -24.00 -4.69
N GLU A 151 -20.86 -22.93 -5.47
CA GLU A 151 -20.40 -22.97 -6.85
C GLU A 151 -19.25 -21.99 -7.12
N TYR A 152 -18.41 -22.34 -8.09
CA TYR A 152 -17.38 -21.45 -8.60
C TYR A 152 -17.95 -20.73 -9.82
N ARG A 153 -18.03 -19.39 -9.77
CA ARG A 153 -18.63 -18.58 -10.79
C ARG A 153 -17.82 -17.32 -11.10
N GLU A 154 -18.12 -16.71 -12.22
CA GLU A 154 -17.57 -15.39 -12.54
C GLU A 154 -18.04 -14.35 -11.52
N SER A 155 -17.17 -13.35 -11.26
CA SER A 155 -17.48 -12.26 -10.36
C SER A 155 -18.45 -11.26 -11.01
N LEU A 156 -19.36 -10.74 -10.21
CA LEU A 156 -20.34 -9.73 -10.59
C LEU A 156 -20.04 -8.40 -9.88
N LEU A 157 -20.55 -7.30 -10.40
CA LEU A 157 -20.42 -5.99 -9.76
C LEU A 157 -20.89 -5.99 -8.30
N GLN A 158 -21.92 -6.77 -7.99
CA GLN A 158 -22.46 -6.90 -6.64
C GLN A 158 -21.43 -7.50 -5.64
N ASP A 159 -20.56 -8.37 -6.10
CA ASP A 159 -19.52 -8.98 -5.25
C ASP A 159 -18.48 -7.94 -4.79
N ILE A 160 -18.22 -6.91 -5.59
CA ILE A 160 -17.35 -5.79 -5.23
C ILE A 160 -17.90 -5.05 -4.02
N TYR A 161 -19.20 -4.80 -3.96
CA TYR A 161 -19.83 -4.13 -2.81
C TYR A 161 -19.68 -4.96 -1.53
N ALA A 162 -19.91 -6.27 -1.60
CA ALA A 162 -19.74 -7.15 -0.45
C ALA A 162 -18.28 -7.17 0.04
N HIS A 163 -17.32 -7.18 -0.90
CA HIS A 163 -15.90 -7.17 -0.60
C HIS A 163 -15.45 -5.85 0.06
N ILE A 164 -15.88 -4.71 -0.49
CA ILE A 164 -15.58 -3.38 0.06
C ILE A 164 -16.12 -3.25 1.49
N LEU A 165 -17.32 -3.74 1.77
CA LEU A 165 -17.91 -3.72 3.10
C LEU A 165 -17.12 -4.56 4.12
N GLN A 166 -16.47 -5.64 3.69
CA GLN A 166 -15.62 -6.45 4.56
C GLN A 166 -14.29 -5.75 4.90
N VAL A 167 -13.72 -5.06 3.93
CA VAL A 167 -12.40 -4.42 4.06
C VAL A 167 -12.47 -3.05 4.74
N SER A 168 -13.62 -2.37 4.68
CA SER A 168 -13.83 -1.06 5.29
C SER A 168 -14.16 -1.08 6.79
N ARG A 169 -14.26 -2.27 7.40
CA ARG A 169 -14.53 -2.47 8.85
C ARG A 169 -13.25 -2.71 9.62
#